data_a671975d206867d019ce97f6c1d89083
#
_entry.id   a671975d206867d019ce97f6c1d89083
#
_cell.length_a   1.000
_cell.length_b   1.000
_cell.length_c   1.000
_cell.angle_alpha   90.00
_cell.angle_beta   90.00
_cell.angle_gamma   90.00
#
_symmetry.space_group_name_H-M   'P 1'
#
loop_
_entity.id
_entity.type
_entity.pdbx_description
1 polymer ?
#
loop_
_entity_poly.entity_id
_entity_poly.type
_entity_poly.pdbx_seq_one_letter_code
_entity_poly.pdbx_strand_id
1 'polypeptide(L)'
;MEKLAAEAADALEGAPADEVIAWAARTFGPRICITSSMSDAVLVNLVSKHMPGVDVLFLDTGYHFPETIGTRDAVSAVYPVNLINVTPPTSVQEQDAELGPRLYSRNPDLCCYLRKVVPLEEALGPYDAWFTGVRREETEARSDTRVVQWDARREMVKVNPIVEWSQDQVDSYIAANSILVNPLVYDGYPSIGCRTCTARVEDGADPRSGRWAGTAKSECGIHT
;
A
#
# COMPACT_ATOMS: atom_id res chain seq x y z
N MET A 1 14.08 -13.04 -13.34
CA MET A 1 13.04 -12.10 -12.91
C MET A 1 13.49 -10.64 -13.05
N GLU A 2 14.69 -10.27 -12.63
CA GLU A 2 15.22 -8.91 -12.78
C GLU A 2 15.22 -8.41 -14.24
N LYS A 3 15.74 -9.20 -15.17
CA LYS A 3 15.71 -8.88 -16.61
C LYS A 3 14.27 -8.71 -17.14
N LEU A 4 13.34 -9.57 -16.72
CA LEU A 4 11.93 -9.46 -17.07
C LEU A 4 11.34 -8.14 -16.56
N ALA A 5 11.65 -7.75 -15.33
CA ALA A 5 11.19 -6.49 -14.75
C ALA A 5 11.72 -5.28 -15.53
N ALA A 6 13.01 -5.30 -15.92
CA ALA A 6 13.62 -4.22 -16.71
C ALA A 6 12.98 -4.09 -18.12
N GLU A 7 12.80 -5.21 -18.84
CA GLU A 7 12.14 -5.22 -20.15
C GLU A 7 10.68 -4.75 -20.07
N ALA A 8 9.95 -5.19 -19.05
CA ALA A 8 8.58 -4.77 -18.82
C ALA A 8 8.47 -3.30 -18.43
N ALA A 9 9.40 -2.81 -17.63
CA ALA A 9 9.46 -1.40 -17.25
C ALA A 9 9.60 -0.48 -18.47
N ASP A 10 10.42 -0.86 -19.45
CA ASP A 10 10.59 -0.08 -20.68
C ASP A 10 9.36 -0.20 -21.63
N ALA A 11 8.76 -1.39 -21.70
CA ALA A 11 7.64 -1.64 -22.58
C ALA A 11 6.30 -1.05 -22.10
N LEU A 12 6.14 -0.92 -20.78
CA LEU A 12 4.88 -0.50 -20.14
C LEU A 12 4.92 0.90 -19.55
N GLU A 13 6.02 1.62 -19.67
CA GLU A 13 6.08 3.03 -19.23
C GLU A 13 5.06 3.84 -20.03
N GLY A 14 4.19 4.60 -19.34
CA GLY A 14 3.09 5.34 -19.96
C GLY A 14 1.89 4.49 -20.39
N ALA A 15 1.91 3.19 -20.19
CA ALA A 15 0.78 2.32 -20.53
C ALA A 15 -0.41 2.53 -19.56
N PRO A 16 -1.66 2.36 -20.05
CA PRO A 16 -2.83 2.36 -19.19
C PRO A 16 -2.75 1.30 -18.07
N ALA A 17 -3.29 1.61 -16.88
CA ALA A 17 -3.28 0.71 -15.73
C ALA A 17 -3.82 -0.70 -16.05
N ASP A 18 -4.88 -0.79 -16.86
CA ASP A 18 -5.47 -2.06 -17.30
C ASP A 18 -4.50 -2.92 -18.12
N GLU A 19 -3.67 -2.31 -18.96
CA GLU A 19 -2.65 -3.00 -19.74
C GLU A 19 -1.53 -3.56 -18.87
N VAL A 20 -1.05 -2.75 -17.91
CA VAL A 20 -0.05 -3.14 -16.91
C VAL A 20 -0.56 -4.31 -16.06
N ILE A 21 -1.80 -4.24 -15.58
CA ILE A 21 -2.42 -5.30 -14.79
C ILE A 21 -2.61 -6.57 -15.62
N ALA A 22 -3.09 -6.44 -16.86
CA ALA A 22 -3.27 -7.60 -17.75
C ALA A 22 -1.93 -8.28 -18.06
N TRP A 23 -0.85 -7.52 -18.26
CA TRP A 23 0.49 -8.07 -18.41
C TRP A 23 0.92 -8.86 -17.16
N ALA A 24 0.77 -8.26 -15.97
CA ALA A 24 1.17 -8.89 -14.71
C ALA A 24 0.34 -10.16 -14.43
N ALA A 25 -0.97 -10.13 -14.71
CA ALA A 25 -1.85 -11.28 -14.55
C ALA A 25 -1.44 -12.45 -15.44
N ARG A 26 -1.07 -12.19 -16.70
CA ARG A 26 -0.58 -13.24 -17.62
C ARG A 26 0.80 -13.77 -17.22
N THR A 27 1.65 -12.92 -16.67
CA THR A 27 3.05 -13.27 -16.35
C THR A 27 3.16 -14.08 -15.07
N PHE A 28 2.43 -13.67 -14.03
CA PHE A 28 2.59 -14.24 -12.68
C PHE A 28 1.42 -15.13 -12.26
N GLY A 29 0.26 -15.01 -12.90
CA GLY A 29 -0.94 -15.79 -12.55
C GLY A 29 -1.25 -15.67 -11.04
N PRO A 30 -1.40 -16.80 -10.31
CA PRO A 30 -1.70 -16.79 -8.89
C PRO A 30 -0.51 -16.42 -7.99
N ARG A 31 0.67 -16.20 -8.55
CA ARG A 31 1.88 -15.86 -7.81
C ARG A 31 2.12 -14.35 -7.71
N ILE A 32 1.05 -13.54 -7.79
CA ILE A 32 1.05 -12.11 -7.55
C ILE A 32 -0.06 -11.76 -6.57
N CYS A 33 0.21 -10.82 -5.66
CA CYS A 33 -0.77 -10.31 -4.70
C CYS A 33 -0.85 -8.79 -4.76
N ILE A 34 -1.84 -8.21 -4.06
CA ILE A 34 -1.97 -6.77 -3.84
C ILE A 34 -1.55 -6.46 -2.41
N THR A 35 -0.85 -5.34 -2.18
CA THR A 35 -0.74 -4.75 -0.85
C THR A 35 -1.60 -3.48 -0.79
N SER A 36 -2.44 -3.36 0.23
CA SER A 36 -3.33 -2.19 0.38
C SER A 36 -3.30 -1.65 1.80
N SER A 37 -3.23 -0.31 1.91
CA SER A 37 -3.34 0.43 3.17
C SER A 37 -4.78 0.73 3.57
N MET A 38 -5.75 0.46 2.70
CA MET A 38 -7.17 0.75 2.88
C MET A 38 -7.47 2.26 3.05
N SER A 39 -6.72 3.12 2.35
CA SER A 39 -7.09 4.53 2.16
C SER A 39 -8.24 4.64 1.15
N ASP A 40 -8.16 3.84 0.11
CA ASP A 40 -9.20 3.61 -0.89
C ASP A 40 -9.06 2.20 -1.48
N ALA A 41 -10.01 1.80 -2.31
CA ALA A 41 -10.01 0.52 -2.99
C ALA A 41 -9.74 0.62 -4.51
N VAL A 42 -9.13 1.70 -5.00
CA VAL A 42 -8.88 1.91 -6.45
C VAL A 42 -8.06 0.76 -7.03
N LEU A 43 -6.90 0.48 -6.46
CA LEU A 43 -6.04 -0.61 -6.93
C LEU A 43 -6.72 -1.98 -6.81
N VAL A 44 -7.41 -2.21 -5.71
CA VAL A 44 -8.16 -3.48 -5.49
C VAL A 44 -9.25 -3.65 -6.55
N ASN A 45 -10.02 -2.62 -6.85
CA ASN A 45 -11.04 -2.64 -7.89
C ASN A 45 -10.44 -2.89 -9.27
N LEU A 46 -9.38 -2.18 -9.65
CA LEU A 46 -8.70 -2.35 -10.93
C LEU A 46 -8.20 -3.78 -11.10
N VAL A 47 -7.45 -4.29 -10.14
CA VAL A 47 -6.85 -5.63 -10.24
C VAL A 47 -7.92 -6.72 -10.19
N SER A 48 -8.92 -6.61 -9.33
CA SER A 48 -9.97 -7.64 -9.19
C SER A 48 -10.82 -7.85 -10.44
N LYS A 49 -10.91 -6.87 -11.35
CA LYS A 49 -11.55 -7.00 -12.67
C LYS A 49 -10.81 -7.95 -13.59
N HIS A 50 -9.48 -7.99 -13.49
CA HIS A 50 -8.60 -8.86 -14.28
C HIS A 50 -8.31 -10.19 -13.59
N MET A 51 -8.29 -10.19 -12.25
CA MET A 51 -7.91 -11.33 -11.42
C MET A 51 -8.91 -11.53 -10.27
N PRO A 52 -10.14 -12.00 -10.54
CA PRO A 52 -11.08 -12.31 -9.47
C PRO A 52 -10.48 -13.35 -8.50
N GLY A 53 -10.59 -13.10 -7.21
CA GLY A 53 -10.01 -13.94 -6.17
C GLY A 53 -8.53 -13.66 -5.87
N VAL A 54 -7.95 -12.58 -6.41
CA VAL A 54 -6.57 -12.17 -6.10
C VAL A 54 -6.40 -11.93 -4.60
N ASP A 55 -5.25 -12.32 -4.07
CA ASP A 55 -4.89 -12.09 -2.67
C ASP A 55 -4.60 -10.62 -2.41
N VAL A 56 -5.24 -10.05 -1.38
CA VAL A 56 -5.02 -8.68 -0.90
C VAL A 56 -4.42 -8.75 0.49
N LEU A 57 -3.16 -8.43 0.63
CA LEU A 57 -2.45 -8.37 1.91
C LEU A 57 -2.73 -7.04 2.60
N PHE A 58 -3.38 -7.09 3.75
CA PHE A 58 -3.57 -5.96 4.64
C PHE A 58 -2.69 -6.12 5.88
N LEU A 59 -1.75 -5.19 6.09
CA LEU A 59 -0.85 -5.21 7.25
C LEU A 59 -1.56 -4.65 8.48
N ASP A 60 -2.12 -5.51 9.31
CA ASP A 60 -2.73 -5.11 10.58
C ASP A 60 -1.67 -4.89 11.64
N THR A 61 -1.26 -3.64 11.79
CA THR A 61 -0.21 -3.23 12.72
C THR A 61 -0.64 -3.24 14.19
N GLY A 62 -1.93 -3.40 14.49
CA GLY A 62 -2.50 -3.20 15.83
C GLY A 62 -2.65 -1.72 16.24
N TYR A 63 -2.34 -0.79 15.34
CA TYR A 63 -2.43 0.66 15.58
C TYR A 63 -3.32 1.38 14.56
N HIS A 64 -4.17 0.67 13.83
CA HIS A 64 -5.07 1.30 12.87
C HIS A 64 -6.19 2.11 13.52
N PHE A 65 -6.74 3.03 12.74
CA PHE A 65 -8.03 3.64 13.04
C PHE A 65 -9.15 2.59 12.89
N PRO A 66 -10.24 2.67 13.67
CA PRO A 66 -11.42 1.82 13.45
C PRO A 66 -11.97 1.92 12.03
N GLU A 67 -11.94 3.11 11.43
CA GLU A 67 -12.37 3.39 10.06
C GLU A 67 -11.55 2.62 9.03
N THR A 68 -10.25 2.48 9.24
CA THR A 68 -9.37 1.67 8.36
C THR A 68 -9.73 0.19 8.45
N ILE A 69 -10.02 -0.31 9.65
CA ILE A 69 -10.49 -1.70 9.84
C ILE A 69 -11.86 -1.89 9.19
N GLY A 70 -12.79 -0.94 9.37
CA GLY A 70 -14.10 -0.96 8.70
C GLY A 70 -13.99 -0.94 7.18
N THR A 71 -13.07 -0.13 6.62
CA THR A 71 -12.82 -0.10 5.17
C THR A 71 -12.25 -1.43 4.68
N ARG A 72 -11.32 -2.06 5.41
CA ARG A 72 -10.80 -3.40 5.11
C ARG A 72 -11.94 -4.42 5.03
N ASP A 73 -12.83 -4.43 6.02
CA ASP A 73 -13.93 -5.38 6.10
C ASP A 73 -14.94 -5.15 4.96
N ALA A 74 -15.23 -3.87 4.62
CA ALA A 74 -16.06 -3.51 3.50
C ALA A 74 -15.44 -3.94 2.15
N VAL A 75 -14.14 -3.76 1.96
CA VAL A 75 -13.42 -4.21 0.75
C VAL A 75 -13.56 -5.73 0.59
N SER A 76 -13.37 -6.49 1.65
CA SER A 76 -13.54 -7.95 1.64
C SER A 76 -14.96 -8.39 1.30
N ALA A 77 -15.97 -7.61 1.68
CA ALA A 77 -17.37 -7.93 1.42
C ALA A 77 -17.85 -7.54 0.01
N VAL A 78 -17.26 -6.50 -0.58
CA VAL A 78 -17.74 -5.88 -1.84
C VAL A 78 -16.98 -6.36 -3.05
N TYR A 79 -15.67 -6.55 -2.94
CA TYR A 79 -14.83 -6.94 -4.10
C TYR A 79 -14.56 -8.44 -4.14
N PRO A 80 -14.47 -9.04 -5.34
CA PRO A 80 -14.16 -10.46 -5.50
C PRO A 80 -12.66 -10.73 -5.28
N VAL A 81 -12.20 -10.60 -4.04
CA VAL A 81 -10.80 -10.77 -3.62
C VAL A 81 -10.69 -11.70 -2.42
N ASN A 82 -9.52 -12.27 -2.20
CA ASN A 82 -9.18 -12.99 -0.99
C ASN A 82 -8.38 -12.07 -0.06
N LEU A 83 -9.03 -11.50 0.96
CA LEU A 83 -8.37 -10.60 1.89
C LEU A 83 -7.61 -11.39 2.97
N ILE A 84 -6.31 -11.15 3.04
CA ILE A 84 -5.41 -11.76 4.03
C ILE A 84 -4.98 -10.71 5.03
N ASN A 85 -5.39 -10.89 6.28
CA ASN A 85 -4.99 -10.02 7.39
C ASN A 85 -3.61 -10.45 7.91
N VAL A 86 -2.59 -9.66 7.61
CA VAL A 86 -1.19 -9.94 7.99
C VAL A 86 -0.91 -9.22 9.31
N THR A 87 -0.64 -9.98 10.36
CA THR A 87 -0.33 -9.45 11.70
C THR A 87 1.14 -9.65 12.05
N PRO A 88 1.74 -8.74 12.82
CA PRO A 88 3.05 -8.98 13.40
C PRO A 88 3.05 -10.22 14.31
N PRO A 89 4.19 -10.90 14.45
CA PRO A 89 4.31 -12.09 15.30
C PRO A 89 4.05 -11.79 16.80
N THR A 90 4.28 -10.55 17.23
CA THR A 90 4.05 -10.09 18.60
C THR A 90 2.90 -9.10 18.66
N SER A 91 2.07 -9.17 19.70
CA SER A 91 1.05 -8.17 20.00
C SER A 91 1.69 -6.82 20.38
N VAL A 92 0.87 -5.76 20.42
CA VAL A 92 1.32 -4.45 20.93
C VAL A 92 1.72 -4.54 22.41
N GLN A 93 1.01 -5.34 23.20
CA GLN A 93 1.28 -5.51 24.62
C GLN A 93 2.62 -6.21 24.88
N GLU A 94 2.92 -7.26 24.13
CA GLU A 94 4.21 -7.96 24.21
C GLU A 94 5.36 -7.05 23.77
N GLN A 95 5.19 -6.32 22.67
CA GLN A 95 6.17 -5.32 22.23
C GLN A 95 6.42 -4.24 23.29
N ASP A 96 5.35 -3.74 23.93
CA ASP A 96 5.48 -2.71 24.97
C ASP A 96 6.14 -3.28 26.24
N ALA A 97 5.93 -4.54 26.56
CA ALA A 97 6.60 -5.21 27.68
C ALA A 97 8.10 -5.40 27.43
N GLU A 98 8.49 -5.74 26.20
CA GLU A 98 9.87 -6.02 25.81
C GLU A 98 10.68 -4.74 25.53
N LEU A 99 10.12 -3.83 24.72
CA LEU A 99 10.81 -2.64 24.21
C LEU A 99 10.39 -1.34 24.91
N GLY A 100 9.47 -1.42 25.86
CA GLY A 100 8.85 -0.29 26.54
C GLY A 100 7.73 0.37 25.71
N PRO A 101 6.83 1.13 26.38
CA PRO A 101 5.62 1.66 25.77
C PRO A 101 5.91 2.71 24.70
N ARG A 102 4.96 2.87 23.78
CA ARG A 102 4.96 3.89 22.72
C ARG A 102 6.22 3.86 21.84
N LEU A 103 6.64 2.67 21.41
CA LEU A 103 7.79 2.53 20.51
C LEU A 103 7.64 3.41 19.25
N TYR A 104 6.42 3.58 18.73
CA TYR A 104 6.10 4.43 17.57
C TYR A 104 6.54 5.90 17.72
N SER A 105 6.61 6.43 18.95
CA SER A 105 7.05 7.82 19.19
C SER A 105 8.53 7.93 19.54
N ARG A 106 9.13 6.89 20.11
CA ARG A 106 10.55 6.87 20.52
C ARG A 106 11.48 6.41 19.40
N ASN A 107 11.05 5.45 18.63
CA ASN A 107 11.77 4.90 17.48
C ASN A 107 10.77 4.45 16.41
N PRO A 108 10.25 5.38 15.58
CA PRO A 108 9.26 5.08 14.56
C PRO A 108 9.80 4.14 13.48
N ASP A 109 11.11 4.14 13.22
CA ASP A 109 11.73 3.24 12.25
C ASP A 109 11.68 1.79 12.72
N LEU A 110 12.09 1.53 13.93
CA LEU A 110 12.01 0.18 14.51
C LEU A 110 10.55 -0.28 14.63
N CYS A 111 9.63 0.60 15.03
CA CYS A 111 8.22 0.27 15.09
C CYS A 111 7.67 -0.13 13.71
N CYS A 112 7.96 0.64 12.65
CA CYS A 112 7.55 0.29 11.29
C CYS A 112 8.22 -1.00 10.81
N TYR A 113 9.48 -1.21 11.13
CA TYR A 113 10.19 -2.43 10.78
C TYR A 113 9.51 -3.67 11.37
N LEU A 114 9.29 -3.69 12.68
CA LEU A 114 8.69 -4.83 13.38
C LEU A 114 7.22 -5.07 13.02
N ARG A 115 6.46 -3.99 12.76
CA ARG A 115 5.00 -4.11 12.57
C ARG A 115 4.54 -4.03 11.12
N LYS A 116 5.42 -3.75 10.19
CA LYS A 116 5.09 -3.66 8.75
C LYS A 116 6.07 -4.41 7.87
N VAL A 117 7.37 -4.11 8.00
CA VAL A 117 8.37 -4.64 7.06
C VAL A 117 8.52 -6.14 7.25
N VAL A 118 8.80 -6.60 8.48
CA VAL A 118 8.96 -8.05 8.78
C VAL A 118 7.70 -8.84 8.41
N PRO A 119 6.49 -8.47 8.87
CA PRO A 119 5.28 -9.22 8.50
C PRO A 119 5.00 -9.23 6.99
N LEU A 120 5.32 -8.14 6.28
CA LEU A 120 5.16 -8.09 4.84
C LEU A 120 6.12 -9.03 4.13
N GLU A 121 7.39 -9.06 4.53
CA GLU A 121 8.41 -9.95 3.95
C GLU A 121 8.01 -11.43 4.09
N GLU A 122 7.50 -11.81 5.25
CA GLU A 122 6.99 -13.17 5.49
C GLU A 122 5.75 -13.47 4.62
N ALA A 123 4.81 -12.53 4.54
CA ALA A 123 3.57 -12.72 3.77
C ALA A 123 3.81 -12.73 2.25
N LEU A 124 4.85 -12.06 1.77
CA LEU A 124 5.22 -12.05 0.35
C LEU A 124 5.94 -13.33 -0.11
N GLY A 125 6.43 -14.16 0.78
CA GLY A 125 7.20 -15.38 0.45
C GLY A 125 6.57 -16.31 -0.60
N PRO A 126 5.24 -16.51 -0.65
CA PRO A 126 4.59 -17.35 -1.68
C PRO A 126 4.54 -16.74 -3.07
N TYR A 127 4.82 -15.44 -3.25
CA TYR A 127 4.60 -14.71 -4.49
C TYR A 127 5.91 -14.40 -5.23
N ASP A 128 5.82 -14.21 -6.55
CA ASP A 128 6.92 -13.74 -7.41
C ASP A 128 6.82 -12.23 -7.68
N ALA A 129 5.62 -11.67 -7.48
CA ALA A 129 5.36 -10.26 -7.71
C ALA A 129 4.29 -9.71 -6.75
N TRP A 130 4.20 -8.39 -6.67
CA TRP A 130 3.18 -7.71 -5.89
C TRP A 130 2.76 -6.38 -6.51
N PHE A 131 1.47 -6.10 -6.47
CA PHE A 131 0.92 -4.81 -6.86
C PHE A 131 0.98 -3.81 -5.72
N THR A 132 1.32 -2.56 -6.03
CA THR A 132 1.26 -1.43 -5.09
C THR A 132 0.54 -0.23 -5.70
N GLY A 133 -0.10 0.55 -4.84
CA GLY A 133 -0.77 1.80 -5.21
C GLY A 133 0.12 3.03 -5.11
N VAL A 134 1.44 2.88 -5.22
CA VAL A 134 2.39 4.01 -5.17
C VAL A 134 2.21 4.90 -6.39
N ARG A 135 2.21 6.22 -6.17
CA ARG A 135 2.17 7.23 -7.24
C ARG A 135 3.38 8.17 -7.14
N ARG A 136 3.92 8.60 -8.28
CA ARG A 136 5.09 9.49 -8.35
C ARG A 136 4.84 10.82 -7.66
N GLU A 137 3.66 11.37 -7.80
CA GLU A 137 3.33 12.69 -7.24
C GLU A 137 3.19 12.73 -5.71
N GLU A 138 3.11 11.57 -5.04
CA GLU A 138 2.87 11.54 -3.60
C GLU A 138 4.04 12.05 -2.76
N THR A 139 5.27 11.84 -3.22
CA THR A 139 6.51 12.33 -2.58
C THR A 139 7.66 12.41 -3.58
N GLU A 140 8.63 13.28 -3.30
CA GLU A 140 9.88 13.36 -4.08
C GLU A 140 10.63 12.01 -4.09
N ALA A 141 10.62 11.27 -2.98
CA ALA A 141 11.24 9.95 -2.89
C ALA A 141 10.61 8.90 -3.82
N ARG A 142 9.43 9.18 -4.40
CA ARG A 142 8.70 8.30 -5.32
C ARG A 142 8.76 8.76 -6.77
N SER A 143 9.33 9.93 -7.06
CA SER A 143 9.35 10.55 -8.40
C SER A 143 9.91 9.62 -9.48
N ASP A 144 10.90 8.80 -9.15
CA ASP A 144 11.58 7.88 -10.06
C ASP A 144 11.01 6.45 -10.02
N THR A 145 9.88 6.23 -9.32
CA THR A 145 9.23 4.91 -9.27
C THR A 145 8.78 4.51 -10.67
N ARG A 146 9.21 3.34 -11.13
CA ARG A 146 8.83 2.80 -12.44
C ARG A 146 7.50 2.01 -12.35
N VAL A 147 6.80 1.91 -13.47
CA VAL A 147 5.57 1.12 -13.59
C VAL A 147 5.80 -0.36 -13.23
N VAL A 148 6.93 -0.91 -13.62
CA VAL A 148 7.43 -2.22 -13.17
C VAL A 148 8.86 -2.05 -12.69
N GLN A 149 9.22 -2.64 -11.57
CA GLN A 149 10.59 -2.60 -11.06
C GLN A 149 10.98 -3.89 -10.35
N TRP A 150 12.29 -4.17 -10.34
CA TRP A 150 12.85 -5.23 -9.53
C TRP A 150 13.03 -4.74 -8.08
N ASP A 151 12.40 -5.41 -7.14
CA ASP A 151 12.65 -5.21 -5.71
C ASP A 151 13.81 -6.12 -5.29
N ALA A 152 15.03 -5.58 -5.33
CA ALA A 152 16.23 -6.35 -5.06
C ALA A 152 16.32 -6.85 -3.61
N ARG A 153 15.66 -6.15 -2.67
CA ARG A 153 15.63 -6.57 -1.28
C ARG A 153 14.81 -7.84 -1.07
N ARG A 154 13.71 -7.96 -1.82
CA ARG A 154 12.76 -9.08 -1.71
C ARG A 154 12.92 -10.10 -2.84
N GLU A 155 13.82 -9.84 -3.79
CA GLU A 155 14.05 -10.68 -4.98
C GLU A 155 12.76 -10.98 -5.77
N MET A 156 11.91 -9.95 -5.94
CA MET A 156 10.61 -10.08 -6.61
C MET A 156 10.28 -8.87 -7.47
N VAL A 157 9.24 -9.01 -8.29
CA VAL A 157 8.79 -7.92 -9.17
C VAL A 157 7.73 -7.07 -8.45
N LYS A 158 7.93 -5.75 -8.44
CA LYS A 158 6.96 -4.78 -7.94
C LYS A 158 6.28 -4.11 -9.13
N VAL A 159 4.96 -4.13 -9.14
CA VAL A 159 4.11 -3.58 -10.20
C VAL A 159 3.29 -2.43 -9.65
N ASN A 160 3.40 -1.26 -10.27
CA ASN A 160 2.77 -0.02 -9.84
C ASN A 160 1.83 0.52 -10.95
N PRO A 161 0.64 -0.07 -11.15
CA PRO A 161 -0.19 0.21 -12.32
C PRO A 161 -0.69 1.65 -12.42
N ILE A 162 -0.81 2.33 -11.28
CA ILE A 162 -1.32 3.71 -11.18
C ILE A 162 -0.21 4.70 -10.83
N VAL A 163 1.06 4.34 -11.09
CA VAL A 163 2.23 5.13 -10.68
C VAL A 163 2.24 6.56 -11.24
N GLU A 164 1.66 6.74 -12.44
CA GLU A 164 1.56 8.04 -13.13
C GLU A 164 0.24 8.78 -12.87
N TRP A 165 -0.69 8.17 -12.12
CA TRP A 165 -1.98 8.81 -11.89
C TRP A 165 -1.84 10.02 -10.97
N SER A 166 -2.45 11.14 -11.40
CA SER A 166 -2.65 12.31 -10.53
C SER A 166 -3.77 12.05 -9.52
N GLN A 167 -3.83 12.88 -8.46
CA GLN A 167 -4.94 12.81 -7.52
C GLN A 167 -6.29 13.02 -8.21
N ASP A 168 -6.36 13.95 -9.17
CA ASP A 168 -7.58 14.20 -9.96
C ASP A 168 -8.02 12.96 -10.75
N GLN A 169 -7.07 12.17 -11.26
CA GLN A 169 -7.39 10.90 -11.95
C GLN A 169 -7.90 9.85 -10.97
N VAL A 170 -7.31 9.75 -9.78
CA VAL A 170 -7.79 8.87 -8.71
C VAL A 170 -9.21 9.26 -8.29
N ASP A 171 -9.45 10.53 -8.03
CA ASP A 171 -10.77 11.05 -7.61
C ASP A 171 -11.83 10.85 -8.70
N SER A 172 -11.47 11.08 -9.96
CA SER A 172 -12.33 10.82 -11.11
C SER A 172 -12.68 9.32 -11.23
N TYR A 173 -11.71 8.44 -11.02
CA TYR A 173 -11.94 7.00 -11.04
C TYR A 173 -12.85 6.56 -9.88
N ILE A 174 -12.61 7.07 -8.67
CA ILE A 174 -13.45 6.84 -7.49
C ILE A 174 -14.91 7.22 -7.79
N ALA A 175 -15.13 8.43 -8.30
CA ALA A 175 -16.48 8.92 -8.61
C ALA A 175 -17.16 8.08 -9.70
N ALA A 176 -16.46 7.79 -10.79
CA ALA A 176 -17.00 7.06 -11.94
C ALA A 176 -17.34 5.59 -11.63
N ASN A 177 -16.63 4.96 -10.70
CA ASN A 177 -16.77 3.55 -10.37
C ASN A 177 -17.37 3.29 -8.98
N SER A 178 -17.79 4.32 -8.24
CA SER A 178 -18.32 4.22 -6.86
C SER A 178 -17.38 3.42 -5.94
N ILE A 179 -16.10 3.74 -5.99
CA ILE A 179 -15.07 3.02 -5.23
C ILE A 179 -15.20 3.29 -3.73
N LEU A 180 -14.99 2.26 -2.92
CA LEU A 180 -14.90 2.41 -1.46
C LEU A 180 -13.67 3.26 -1.09
N VAL A 181 -13.93 4.30 -0.28
CA VAL A 181 -12.92 5.19 0.27
C VAL A 181 -13.03 5.17 1.79
N ASN A 182 -11.88 5.18 2.47
CA ASN A 182 -11.84 5.32 3.91
C ASN A 182 -12.45 6.68 4.32
N PRO A 183 -13.45 6.72 5.21
CA PRO A 183 -14.14 7.97 5.55
C PRO A 183 -13.21 9.04 6.14
N LEU A 184 -12.09 8.66 6.72
CA LEU A 184 -11.07 9.59 7.22
C LEU A 184 -10.51 10.52 6.13
N VAL A 185 -10.51 10.09 4.85
CA VAL A 185 -10.07 10.95 3.73
C VAL A 185 -10.91 12.24 3.69
N TYR A 186 -12.22 12.11 3.92
CA TYR A 186 -13.14 13.25 3.96
C TYR A 186 -13.12 14.03 5.29
N ASP A 187 -12.47 13.45 6.30
CA ASP A 187 -12.29 14.02 7.64
C ASP A 187 -10.93 14.73 7.82
N GLY A 188 -10.25 15.09 6.72
CA GLY A 188 -8.98 15.80 6.73
C GLY A 188 -7.75 14.91 6.96
N TYR A 189 -7.83 13.62 6.61
CA TYR A 189 -6.70 12.70 6.61
C TYR A 189 -6.38 12.22 5.18
N PRO A 190 -5.81 13.06 4.31
CA PRO A 190 -5.56 12.70 2.91
C PRO A 190 -4.52 11.57 2.73
N SER A 191 -3.69 11.33 3.75
CA SER A 191 -2.75 10.20 3.80
C SER A 191 -2.92 9.44 5.11
N ILE A 192 -3.40 8.21 5.04
CA ILE A 192 -3.75 7.41 6.22
C ILE A 192 -2.67 6.35 6.49
N GLY A 193 -2.31 6.21 7.76
CA GLY A 193 -1.45 5.14 8.29
C GLY A 193 -1.91 4.69 9.67
N CYS A 194 -0.98 4.31 10.53
CA CYS A 194 -1.29 4.03 11.93
C CYS A 194 -1.85 5.29 12.61
N ARG A 195 -2.90 5.15 13.42
CA ARG A 195 -3.51 6.24 14.20
C ARG A 195 -2.49 7.02 15.04
N THR A 196 -1.50 6.33 15.58
CA THR A 196 -0.42 6.90 16.38
C THR A 196 0.59 7.73 15.58
N CYS A 197 0.57 7.63 14.23
CA CYS A 197 1.53 8.27 13.32
C CYS A 197 0.83 9.09 12.23
N THR A 198 -0.45 9.43 12.41
CA THR A 198 -1.24 10.16 11.43
C THR A 198 -2.07 11.22 12.13
N ALA A 199 -1.95 12.45 11.68
CA ALA A 199 -2.71 13.60 12.14
C ALA A 199 -3.54 14.19 10.97
N ARG A 200 -4.55 14.98 11.30
CA ARG A 200 -5.26 15.80 10.31
C ARG A 200 -4.33 16.80 9.66
N VAL A 201 -4.61 17.12 8.42
CA VAL A 201 -3.87 18.08 7.62
C VAL A 201 -4.76 19.31 7.39
N GLU A 202 -4.19 20.49 7.48
CA GLU A 202 -4.88 21.73 7.18
C GLU A 202 -5.14 21.86 5.67
N ASP A 203 -6.23 22.50 5.29
CA ASP A 203 -6.59 22.70 3.89
C ASP A 203 -5.46 23.43 3.12
N GLY A 204 -5.05 22.86 2.00
CA GLY A 204 -3.99 23.38 1.15
C GLY A 204 -2.56 23.04 1.58
N ALA A 205 -2.36 22.35 2.70
CA ALA A 205 -1.04 21.85 3.10
C ALA A 205 -0.69 20.56 2.34
N ASP A 206 0.59 20.16 2.40
CA ASP A 206 1.04 18.89 1.84
C ASP A 206 0.19 17.73 2.41
N PRO A 207 -0.46 16.91 1.56
CA PRO A 207 -1.31 15.79 1.98
C PRO A 207 -0.61 14.80 2.93
N ARG A 208 0.71 14.72 2.90
CA ARG A 208 1.48 13.82 3.78
C ARG A 208 2.06 14.50 5.02
N SER A 209 1.87 15.82 5.20
CA SER A 209 2.37 16.56 6.38
C SER A 209 1.84 16.03 7.72
N GLY A 210 0.69 15.37 7.71
CA GLY A 210 0.14 14.68 8.88
C GLY A 210 0.82 13.35 9.25
N ARG A 211 1.72 12.82 8.36
CA ARG A 211 2.41 11.54 8.59
C ARG A 211 3.68 11.77 9.39
N TRP A 212 3.81 11.04 10.52
CA TRP A 212 4.96 11.16 11.43
C TRP A 212 5.30 12.61 11.80
N ALA A 213 4.28 13.47 11.95
CA ALA A 213 4.45 14.88 12.25
C ALA A 213 5.40 15.09 13.43
N GLY A 214 6.34 16.04 13.27
CA GLY A 214 7.38 16.33 14.27
C GLY A 214 8.58 15.37 14.25
N THR A 215 8.70 14.48 13.26
CA THR A 215 9.88 13.62 13.05
C THR A 215 10.50 13.85 11.68
N ALA A 216 11.72 13.37 11.45
CA ALA A 216 12.38 13.42 10.13
C ALA A 216 11.92 12.26 9.19
N LYS A 217 11.00 11.41 9.64
CA LYS A 217 10.54 10.25 8.88
C LYS A 217 9.52 10.66 7.81
N SER A 218 9.73 10.23 6.57
CA SER A 218 8.84 10.48 5.43
C SER A 218 8.21 9.20 4.85
N GLU A 219 8.84 8.03 5.03
CA GLU A 219 8.37 6.75 4.50
C GLU A 219 8.41 5.62 5.56
N CYS A 220 7.56 4.63 5.39
CA CYS A 220 7.43 3.52 6.36
C CYS A 220 8.40 2.36 6.13
N GLY A 221 9.23 2.40 5.08
CA GLY A 221 10.19 1.34 4.76
C GLY A 221 9.60 0.14 4.01
N ILE A 222 8.33 0.15 3.64
CA ILE A 222 7.71 -0.91 2.83
C ILE A 222 8.16 -0.82 1.37
N HIS A 223 8.36 0.39 0.87
CA HIS A 223 8.64 0.68 -0.53
C HIS A 223 10.10 1.07 -0.81
N THR A 224 10.94 1.07 0.23
CA THR A 224 12.39 1.38 0.18
C THR A 224 13.22 0.12 0.33
#